data_aa89903c66b33992a06f88a91162ed6d
#
_entry.id   aa89903c66b33992a06f88a91162ed6d
#
_cell.length_a   1.000
_cell.length_b   1.000
_cell.length_c   1.000
_cell.angle_alpha   90.00
_cell.angle_beta   90.00
_cell.angle_gamma   90.00
#
_symmetry.space_group_name_H-M   'P 1'
#
loop_
_entity.id
_entity.type
_entity.pdbx_description
1 polymer ?
#
loop_
_entity_poly.entity_id
_entity_poly.type
_entity_poly.pdbx_seq_one_letter_code
_entity_poly.pdbx_strand_id
1 'polypeptide(L)'
;MVNNKLNETTIGSAKVIVDILPKGKVIPNVKITPTSITIHQTGNIGSPAKNNHNYMKNCNNNGSRIASWHFTVDDKEIYQAQSTNYKCYHAGNATGNSTSIGIEICMFNDEARQKQAYLNAIELVKILMKYHGFTIGQVKQHYNWTKKDCPTWLRSGKFGLNWKWFTEQITGKSTAVVPSPAPNTAFKPYIAKCNTNNLNCRKGPGINYNVERQINKGVAITIVDQKMNGTTKWLKAKSGYWVCAKYMDFVKYV
;
A
#
# COMPACT_ATOMS: atom_id res chain seq x y z
N MET A 1 -11.71 10.21 18.21
CA MET A 1 -11.85 8.90 18.95
C MET A 1 -12.53 9.11 20.28
N VAL A 2 -13.35 8.18 20.74
CA VAL A 2 -13.99 8.16 22.07
C VAL A 2 -13.80 6.75 22.68
N ASN A 3 -13.38 6.68 23.94
CA ASN A 3 -13.18 5.41 24.66
C ASN A 3 -12.31 4.40 23.89
N ASN A 4 -11.20 4.85 23.29
CA ASN A 4 -10.26 4.05 22.49
C ASN A 4 -10.85 3.42 21.22
N LYS A 5 -11.97 3.96 20.74
CA LYS A 5 -12.61 3.56 19.48
C LYS A 5 -12.75 4.78 18.55
N LEU A 6 -12.74 4.53 17.25
CA LEU A 6 -13.06 5.55 16.27
C LEU A 6 -14.53 5.96 16.43
N ASN A 7 -14.81 7.25 16.28
CA ASN A 7 -16.16 7.80 16.17
C ASN A 7 -16.35 8.60 14.88
N GLU A 8 -15.31 8.67 14.08
CA GLU A 8 -15.33 9.21 12.73
C GLU A 8 -16.09 8.24 11.80
N THR A 9 -16.91 8.76 10.89
CA THR A 9 -17.60 7.96 9.86
C THR A 9 -16.75 7.73 8.63
N THR A 10 -15.77 8.63 8.43
CA THR A 10 -14.79 8.57 7.34
C THR A 10 -13.43 9.04 7.84
N ILE A 11 -12.35 8.46 7.29
CA ILE A 11 -10.96 8.87 7.52
C ILE A 11 -10.25 8.86 6.16
N GLY A 12 -9.67 9.99 5.76
CA GLY A 12 -9.25 10.17 4.38
C GLY A 12 -10.45 10.04 3.44
N SER A 13 -10.40 9.11 2.51
CA SER A 13 -11.53 8.75 1.64
C SER A 13 -12.24 7.45 2.07
N ALA A 14 -11.78 6.79 3.14
CA ALA A 14 -12.28 5.49 3.55
C ALA A 14 -13.45 5.61 4.54
N LYS A 15 -14.48 4.78 4.33
CA LYS A 15 -15.55 4.57 5.31
C LYS A 15 -15.02 3.83 6.53
N VAL A 16 -15.38 4.30 7.72
CA VAL A 16 -14.99 3.64 8.98
C VAL A 16 -16.08 2.67 9.43
N ILE A 17 -15.66 1.46 9.78
CA ILE A 17 -16.50 0.40 10.34
C ILE A 17 -15.88 -0.04 11.67
N VAL A 18 -16.59 0.20 12.78
CA VAL A 18 -16.19 -0.25 14.11
C VAL A 18 -16.91 -1.56 14.41
N ASP A 19 -16.22 -2.69 14.19
CA ASP A 19 -16.70 -4.05 14.48
C ASP A 19 -15.75 -4.71 15.50
N ILE A 20 -15.95 -4.36 16.77
CA ILE A 20 -15.10 -4.84 17.88
C ILE A 20 -15.38 -6.31 18.13
N LEU A 21 -14.35 -7.13 17.97
CA LEU A 21 -14.44 -8.56 18.19
C LEU A 21 -14.45 -8.88 19.70
N PRO A 22 -15.30 -9.82 20.13
CA PRO A 22 -15.34 -10.27 21.51
C PRO A 22 -14.06 -11.06 21.88
N LYS A 23 -13.86 -11.31 23.19
CA LYS A 23 -12.85 -12.27 23.65
C LYS A 23 -13.00 -13.60 22.91
N GLY A 24 -11.89 -14.17 22.47
CA GLY A 24 -11.84 -15.42 21.71
C GLY A 24 -10.44 -15.98 21.63
N LYS A 25 -10.18 -16.80 20.63
CA LYS A 25 -8.90 -17.51 20.47
C LYS A 25 -7.72 -16.58 20.21
N VAL A 26 -7.96 -15.44 19.51
CA VAL A 26 -6.90 -14.49 19.14
C VAL A 26 -7.11 -13.09 19.74
N ILE A 27 -8.23 -12.85 20.40
CA ILE A 27 -8.52 -11.63 21.16
C ILE A 27 -8.46 -11.95 22.66
N PRO A 28 -7.34 -11.67 23.33
CA PRO A 28 -7.13 -12.12 24.72
C PRO A 28 -7.91 -11.32 25.75
N ASN A 29 -8.48 -10.17 25.37
CA ASN A 29 -9.20 -9.24 26.26
C ASN A 29 -8.35 -8.74 27.44
N VAL A 30 -7.06 -8.52 27.19
CA VAL A 30 -6.10 -7.98 28.16
C VAL A 30 -5.91 -6.50 27.91
N LYS A 31 -6.14 -5.66 28.91
CA LYS A 31 -5.89 -4.21 28.82
C LYS A 31 -4.40 -3.91 28.70
N ILE A 32 -4.08 -2.90 27.89
CA ILE A 32 -2.73 -2.35 27.73
C ILE A 32 -2.76 -0.82 27.76
N THR A 33 -1.60 -0.22 28.00
CA THR A 33 -1.36 1.19 27.73
C THR A 33 -0.42 1.27 26.52
N PRO A 34 -0.93 1.56 25.32
CA PRO A 34 -0.09 1.60 24.15
C PRO A 34 0.90 2.78 24.21
N THR A 35 2.12 2.55 23.75
CA THR A 35 3.19 3.55 23.66
C THR A 35 3.68 3.75 22.23
N SER A 36 3.12 3.03 21.29
CA SER A 36 3.50 3.11 19.88
C SER A 36 2.41 2.58 18.95
N ILE A 37 2.59 2.84 17.66
CA ILE A 37 1.79 2.29 16.55
C ILE A 37 2.71 1.41 15.72
N THR A 38 2.25 0.23 15.34
CA THR A 38 2.98 -0.67 14.45
C THR A 38 2.27 -0.82 13.12
N ILE A 39 2.97 -0.50 12.05
CA ILE A 39 2.49 -0.62 10.67
C ILE A 39 2.88 -1.98 10.10
N HIS A 40 1.88 -2.64 9.53
CA HIS A 40 2.00 -3.90 8.82
C HIS A 40 1.42 -3.80 7.41
N GLN A 41 1.67 -4.82 6.61
CA GLN A 41 0.96 -5.10 5.37
C GLN A 41 0.46 -6.54 5.41
N THR A 42 -0.78 -6.73 4.95
CA THR A 42 -1.52 -8.00 5.11
C THR A 42 -0.83 -9.22 4.48
N GLY A 43 0.09 -9.01 3.51
CA GLY A 43 0.69 -10.10 2.73
C GLY A 43 -0.30 -10.81 1.79
N ASN A 44 -1.56 -10.39 1.78
CA ASN A 44 -2.66 -10.97 1.03
C ASN A 44 -3.06 -10.03 -0.11
N ILE A 45 -2.34 -10.11 -1.24
CA ILE A 45 -2.48 -9.19 -2.37
C ILE A 45 -3.88 -9.30 -2.99
N GLY A 46 -4.54 -8.16 -3.18
CA GLY A 46 -5.88 -8.06 -3.79
C GLY A 46 -7.03 -8.21 -2.80
N SER A 47 -6.77 -8.62 -1.56
CA SER A 47 -7.81 -8.80 -0.54
C SER A 47 -8.15 -7.47 0.15
N PRO A 48 -9.42 -7.04 0.14
CA PRO A 48 -9.86 -5.78 0.79
C PRO A 48 -9.90 -5.90 2.31
N ALA A 49 -10.06 -4.76 2.99
CA ALA A 49 -10.08 -4.66 4.46
C ALA A 49 -11.16 -5.55 5.08
N LYS A 50 -12.36 -5.57 4.50
CA LYS A 50 -13.47 -6.44 4.93
C LYS A 50 -13.08 -7.92 4.99
N ASN A 51 -12.40 -8.42 3.95
CA ASN A 51 -12.02 -9.83 3.88
C ASN A 51 -10.95 -10.18 4.92
N ASN A 52 -9.94 -9.30 5.10
CA ASN A 52 -8.90 -9.50 6.12
C ASN A 52 -9.46 -9.39 7.54
N HIS A 53 -10.42 -8.49 7.78
CA HIS A 53 -11.15 -8.40 9.04
C HIS A 53 -11.95 -9.69 9.32
N ASN A 54 -12.71 -10.18 8.34
CA ASN A 54 -13.48 -11.44 8.47
C ASN A 54 -12.56 -12.65 8.68
N TYR A 55 -11.39 -12.67 8.04
CA TYR A 55 -10.38 -13.70 8.29
C TYR A 55 -9.95 -13.70 9.77
N MET A 56 -9.64 -12.54 10.34
CA MET A 56 -9.30 -12.45 11.77
C MET A 56 -10.47 -12.86 12.67
N LYS A 57 -11.71 -12.49 12.32
CA LYS A 57 -12.93 -12.92 13.03
C LYS A 57 -13.06 -14.44 13.03
N ASN A 58 -12.82 -15.10 11.91
CA ASN A 58 -12.81 -16.56 11.81
C ASN A 58 -11.68 -17.18 12.67
N CYS A 59 -10.46 -16.62 12.64
CA CYS A 59 -9.38 -17.05 13.49
C CYS A 59 -9.71 -16.88 14.98
N ASN A 60 -10.46 -15.82 15.33
CA ASN A 60 -10.91 -15.61 16.72
C ASN A 60 -11.90 -16.68 17.20
N ASN A 61 -12.71 -17.22 16.30
CA ASN A 61 -13.67 -18.28 16.60
C ASN A 61 -12.99 -19.66 16.68
N ASN A 62 -12.11 -20.00 15.74
CA ASN A 62 -11.60 -21.37 15.56
C ASN A 62 -10.13 -21.57 15.99
N GLY A 63 -9.35 -20.51 16.16
CA GLY A 63 -7.93 -20.59 16.54
C GLY A 63 -6.99 -21.09 15.44
N SER A 64 -7.42 -21.08 14.18
CA SER A 64 -6.64 -21.60 13.04
C SER A 64 -5.30 -20.89 12.84
N ARG A 65 -5.19 -19.63 13.32
CA ARG A 65 -3.96 -18.85 13.33
C ARG A 65 -3.97 -17.86 14.49
N ILE A 66 -2.91 -17.82 15.28
CA ILE A 66 -2.77 -16.87 16.39
C ILE A 66 -2.22 -15.54 15.85
N ALA A 67 -3.12 -14.71 15.35
CA ALA A 67 -2.82 -13.35 14.92
C ALA A 67 -4.07 -12.48 15.07
N SER A 68 -3.88 -11.26 15.57
CA SER A 68 -4.92 -10.23 15.67
C SER A 68 -4.28 -8.84 15.62
N TRP A 69 -5.06 -7.85 15.21
CA TRP A 69 -4.63 -6.46 15.06
C TRP A 69 -5.80 -5.51 15.35
N HIS A 70 -5.50 -4.23 15.51
CA HIS A 70 -6.53 -3.25 15.87
C HIS A 70 -7.29 -2.72 14.67
N PHE A 71 -6.58 -2.45 13.57
CA PHE A 71 -7.16 -1.84 12.37
C PHE A 71 -6.73 -2.55 11.10
N THR A 72 -7.66 -2.69 10.17
CA THR A 72 -7.38 -3.06 8.77
C THR A 72 -7.80 -1.92 7.87
N VAL A 73 -6.92 -1.52 6.95
CA VAL A 73 -7.10 -0.33 6.10
C VAL A 73 -6.91 -0.69 4.64
N ASP A 74 -7.85 -0.28 3.79
CA ASP A 74 -7.71 -0.33 2.34
C ASP A 74 -8.00 1.01 1.66
N ASP A 75 -8.20 0.99 0.35
CA ASP A 75 -8.50 2.17 -0.46
C ASP A 75 -9.92 2.74 -0.25
N LYS A 76 -10.82 1.99 0.42
CA LYS A 76 -12.25 2.34 0.57
C LYS A 76 -12.75 2.23 2.00
N GLU A 77 -12.18 1.35 2.82
CA GLU A 77 -12.71 1.01 4.13
C GLU A 77 -11.60 0.90 5.20
N ILE A 78 -11.97 1.27 6.42
CA ILE A 78 -11.18 1.04 7.63
C ILE A 78 -12.03 0.26 8.61
N TYR A 79 -11.57 -0.94 8.98
CA TYR A 79 -12.18 -1.73 10.04
C TYR A 79 -11.41 -1.55 11.34
N GLN A 80 -12.11 -1.20 12.41
CA GLN A 80 -11.56 -1.32 13.76
C GLN A 80 -12.10 -2.59 14.41
N ALA A 81 -11.20 -3.53 14.69
CA ALA A 81 -11.52 -4.83 15.26
C ALA A 81 -11.29 -4.92 16.76
N GLN A 82 -10.49 -4.00 17.34
CA GLN A 82 -10.24 -3.94 18.78
C GLN A 82 -10.04 -2.49 19.23
N SER A 83 -10.43 -2.21 20.48
CA SER A 83 -10.12 -0.95 21.15
C SER A 83 -8.61 -0.81 21.34
N THR A 84 -8.06 0.40 21.16
CA THR A 84 -6.60 0.62 21.16
C THR A 84 -5.92 0.35 22.49
N ASN A 85 -6.69 0.26 23.58
CA ASN A 85 -6.19 -0.08 24.92
C ASN A 85 -6.32 -1.58 25.27
N TYR A 86 -6.45 -2.45 24.28
CA TYR A 86 -6.44 -3.91 24.45
C TYR A 86 -5.35 -4.55 23.60
N LYS A 87 -4.79 -5.64 24.12
CA LYS A 87 -3.72 -6.39 23.49
C LYS A 87 -4.20 -7.10 22.22
N CYS A 88 -3.38 -7.04 21.17
CA CYS A 88 -3.49 -7.87 19.97
C CYS A 88 -2.19 -8.62 19.70
N TYR A 89 -2.27 -9.73 18.95
CA TYR A 89 -1.11 -10.56 18.58
C TYR A 89 -0.65 -10.25 17.13
N HIS A 90 0.10 -9.15 16.94
CA HIS A 90 0.52 -8.70 15.61
C HIS A 90 2.03 -8.53 15.44
N ALA A 91 2.76 -8.27 16.53
CA ALA A 91 4.16 -7.87 16.45
C ALA A 91 5.15 -9.04 16.45
N GLY A 92 4.67 -10.29 16.67
CA GLY A 92 5.53 -11.47 16.81
C GLY A 92 6.48 -11.41 18.02
N ASN A 93 6.25 -10.46 18.93
CA ASN A 93 7.08 -10.15 20.08
C ASN A 93 6.17 -9.75 21.25
N ALA A 94 6.46 -10.24 22.45
CA ALA A 94 5.62 -10.02 23.63
C ALA A 94 5.48 -8.53 23.97
N THR A 95 6.57 -7.79 23.94
CA THR A 95 6.58 -6.34 24.19
C THR A 95 5.76 -5.61 23.14
N GLY A 96 6.02 -5.85 21.84
CA GLY A 96 5.29 -5.21 20.74
C GLY A 96 3.79 -5.48 20.81
N ASN A 97 3.37 -6.71 21.12
CA ASN A 97 1.96 -7.06 21.28
C ASN A 97 1.29 -6.36 22.47
N SER A 98 2.05 -6.03 23.51
CA SER A 98 1.52 -5.44 24.76
C SER A 98 1.68 -3.92 24.84
N THR A 99 2.39 -3.29 23.91
CA THR A 99 2.68 -1.86 23.93
C THR A 99 2.40 -1.13 22.63
N SER A 100 1.86 -1.81 21.61
CA SER A 100 1.60 -1.14 20.35
C SER A 100 0.23 -1.42 19.74
N ILE A 101 -0.26 -0.44 18.99
CA ILE A 101 -1.48 -0.50 18.20
C ILE A 101 -1.11 -1.02 16.81
N GLY A 102 -1.60 -2.19 16.42
CA GLY A 102 -1.31 -2.79 15.11
C GLY A 102 -2.27 -2.30 14.03
N ILE A 103 -1.73 -1.85 12.90
CA ILE A 103 -2.47 -1.46 11.69
C ILE A 103 -2.00 -2.33 10.53
N GLU A 104 -2.91 -3.10 9.94
CA GLU A 104 -2.69 -3.89 8.72
C GLU A 104 -3.18 -3.12 7.50
N ILE A 105 -2.26 -2.75 6.60
CA ILE A 105 -2.60 -2.08 5.34
C ILE A 105 -2.73 -3.13 4.25
N CYS A 106 -3.86 -3.14 3.57
CA CYS A 106 -4.13 -4.04 2.45
C CYS A 106 -3.19 -3.76 1.27
N MET A 107 -2.96 -4.79 0.46
CA MET A 107 -2.00 -4.75 -0.64
C MET A 107 -2.71 -4.93 -1.98
N PHE A 108 -2.47 -4.02 -2.92
CA PHE A 108 -3.05 -4.06 -4.27
C PHE A 108 -1.96 -3.86 -5.32
N ASN A 109 -1.95 -4.68 -6.38
CA ASN A 109 -1.05 -4.49 -7.51
C ASN A 109 -1.42 -3.27 -8.38
N ASP A 110 -2.57 -2.66 -8.13
CA ASP A 110 -2.94 -1.37 -8.69
C ASP A 110 -2.30 -0.25 -7.85
N GLU A 111 -1.50 0.61 -8.49
CA GLU A 111 -0.75 1.68 -7.83
C GLU A 111 -1.66 2.74 -7.20
N ALA A 112 -2.75 3.10 -7.89
CA ALA A 112 -3.67 4.13 -7.39
C ALA A 112 -4.40 3.65 -6.13
N ARG A 113 -4.88 2.39 -6.13
CA ARG A 113 -5.50 1.76 -4.96
C ARG A 113 -4.51 1.63 -3.80
N GLN A 114 -3.27 1.18 -4.09
CA GLN A 114 -2.25 1.04 -3.05
C GLN A 114 -1.89 2.38 -2.42
N LYS A 115 -1.72 3.42 -3.24
CA LYS A 115 -1.46 4.77 -2.75
C LYS A 115 -2.63 5.28 -1.89
N GLN A 116 -3.88 5.04 -2.32
CA GLN A 116 -5.05 5.46 -1.55
C GLN A 116 -5.14 4.73 -0.20
N ALA A 117 -4.83 3.41 -0.15
CA ALA A 117 -4.76 2.66 1.10
C ALA A 117 -3.71 3.25 2.06
N TYR A 118 -2.54 3.66 1.54
CA TYR A 118 -1.53 4.35 2.35
C TYR A 118 -2.01 5.71 2.83
N LEU A 119 -2.66 6.51 1.99
CA LEU A 119 -3.17 7.82 2.40
C LEU A 119 -4.23 7.69 3.50
N ASN A 120 -5.14 6.73 3.40
CA ASN A 120 -6.12 6.45 4.45
C ASN A 120 -5.44 5.99 5.76
N ALA A 121 -4.41 5.15 5.66
CA ALA A 121 -3.63 4.71 6.83
C ALA A 121 -2.86 5.87 7.47
N ILE A 122 -2.31 6.79 6.68
CA ILE A 122 -1.63 8.01 7.17
C ILE A 122 -2.60 8.85 7.99
N GLU A 123 -3.82 9.10 7.50
CA GLU A 123 -4.82 9.87 8.23
C GLU A 123 -5.26 9.16 9.52
N LEU A 124 -5.43 7.82 9.49
CA LEU A 124 -5.68 7.04 10.70
C LEU A 124 -4.54 7.19 11.72
N VAL A 125 -3.29 7.09 11.28
CA VAL A 125 -2.11 7.24 12.15
C VAL A 125 -2.08 8.62 12.80
N LYS A 126 -2.37 9.70 12.05
CA LYS A 126 -2.45 11.07 12.59
C LYS A 126 -3.50 11.18 13.71
N ILE A 127 -4.67 10.57 13.51
CA ILE A 127 -5.74 10.54 14.53
C ILE A 127 -5.28 9.79 15.78
N LEU A 128 -4.66 8.62 15.62
CA LEU A 128 -4.14 7.82 16.72
C LEU A 128 -3.01 8.54 17.46
N MET A 129 -2.08 9.17 16.73
CA MET A 129 -1.00 9.96 17.33
C MET A 129 -1.58 11.11 18.18
N LYS A 130 -2.54 11.85 17.64
CA LYS A 130 -3.20 12.94 18.37
C LYS A 130 -3.91 12.43 19.63
N TYR A 131 -4.64 11.32 19.52
CA TYR A 131 -5.42 10.77 20.63
C TYR A 131 -4.54 10.25 21.79
N HIS A 132 -3.42 9.58 21.44
CA HIS A 132 -2.52 8.96 22.43
C HIS A 132 -1.32 9.85 22.81
N GLY A 133 -1.18 11.04 22.22
CA GLY A 133 -0.03 11.93 22.48
C GLY A 133 1.28 11.41 21.88
N PHE A 134 1.23 10.63 20.77
CA PHE A 134 2.42 10.07 20.16
C PHE A 134 3.10 11.03 19.19
N THR A 135 4.41 10.92 19.09
CA THR A 135 5.25 11.54 18.07
C THR A 135 5.53 10.55 16.93
N ILE A 136 6.12 11.04 15.86
CA ILE A 136 6.50 10.17 14.72
C ILE A 136 7.50 9.07 15.12
N GLY A 137 8.34 9.29 16.13
CA GLY A 137 9.29 8.30 16.64
C GLY A 137 8.62 7.05 17.23
N GLN A 138 7.33 7.14 17.56
CA GLN A 138 6.53 6.04 18.09
C GLN A 138 5.75 5.29 17.01
N VAL A 139 5.84 5.72 15.74
CA VAL A 139 5.33 4.98 14.58
C VAL A 139 6.40 4.02 14.09
N LYS A 140 6.17 2.73 14.25
CA LYS A 140 7.13 1.65 14.01
C LYS A 140 6.68 0.74 12.86
N GLN A 141 7.65 0.05 12.28
CA GLN A 141 7.42 -1.08 11.36
C GLN A 141 7.38 -2.39 12.16
N HIS A 142 6.72 -3.42 11.70
CA HIS A 142 6.87 -4.77 12.28
C HIS A 142 8.35 -5.19 12.34
N TYR A 143 9.12 -4.81 11.34
CA TYR A 143 10.58 -5.04 11.29
C TYR A 143 11.33 -4.59 12.56
N ASN A 144 10.86 -3.54 13.24
CA ASN A 144 11.51 -3.05 14.46
C ASN A 144 11.44 -4.07 15.61
N TRP A 145 10.44 -4.94 15.63
CA TRP A 145 10.22 -5.93 16.68
C TRP A 145 10.96 -7.25 16.46
N THR A 146 10.90 -7.80 15.25
CA THR A 146 11.36 -9.17 14.98
C THR A 146 12.28 -9.30 13.77
N LYS A 147 12.61 -8.19 13.09
CA LYS A 147 13.35 -8.17 11.81
C LYS A 147 12.61 -8.83 10.64
N LYS A 148 11.34 -9.20 10.85
CA LYS A 148 10.48 -9.64 9.73
C LYS A 148 10.37 -8.51 8.70
N ASP A 149 10.53 -8.81 7.41
CA ASP A 149 10.35 -7.84 6.34
C ASP A 149 8.87 -7.46 6.19
N CYS A 150 8.42 -6.53 7.04
CA CYS A 150 7.07 -5.99 7.08
C CYS A 150 7.11 -4.56 7.67
N PRO A 151 6.45 -3.61 7.05
CA PRO A 151 5.62 -3.66 5.83
C PRO A 151 6.47 -3.73 4.54
N THR A 152 6.43 -4.85 3.84
CA THR A 152 7.37 -5.20 2.76
C THR A 152 7.45 -4.17 1.63
N TRP A 153 6.30 -3.70 1.12
CA TRP A 153 6.29 -2.75 0.00
C TRP A 153 6.67 -1.33 0.39
N LEU A 154 6.33 -0.89 1.61
CA LEU A 154 6.82 0.39 2.13
C LEU A 154 8.34 0.34 2.39
N ARG A 155 8.87 -0.82 2.76
CA ARG A 155 10.31 -1.00 2.97
C ARG A 155 11.08 -1.05 1.65
N SER A 156 10.53 -1.73 0.65
CA SER A 156 11.14 -1.85 -0.69
C SER A 156 10.90 -0.63 -1.59
N GLY A 157 9.98 0.26 -1.23
CA GLY A 157 9.64 1.43 -2.05
C GLY A 157 8.82 1.09 -3.30
N LYS A 158 8.00 0.05 -3.24
CA LYS A 158 7.12 -0.31 -4.37
C LYS A 158 6.26 0.88 -4.77
N PHE A 159 6.11 1.11 -6.07
CA PHE A 159 5.44 2.26 -6.68
C PHE A 159 6.08 3.62 -6.33
N GLY A 160 7.36 3.65 -5.92
CA GLY A 160 8.02 4.86 -5.45
C GLY A 160 7.60 5.32 -4.04
N LEU A 161 6.71 4.56 -3.38
CA LEU A 161 6.16 4.88 -2.07
C LEU A 161 6.90 4.07 -0.99
N ASN A 162 7.87 4.70 -0.32
CA ASN A 162 8.67 4.05 0.69
C ASN A 162 8.32 4.50 2.12
N TRP A 163 8.98 3.91 3.12
CA TRP A 163 8.77 4.23 4.53
C TRP A 163 9.05 5.70 4.85
N LYS A 164 10.08 6.30 4.23
CA LYS A 164 10.41 7.72 4.40
C LYS A 164 9.25 8.58 3.91
N TRP A 165 8.77 8.34 2.68
CA TRP A 165 7.59 9.02 2.15
C TRP A 165 6.38 8.89 3.10
N PHE A 166 6.08 7.67 3.59
CA PHE A 166 4.94 7.42 4.48
C PHE A 166 5.03 8.26 5.77
N THR A 167 6.20 8.30 6.41
CA THR A 167 6.41 9.07 7.65
C THR A 167 6.44 10.58 7.42
N GLU A 168 6.94 11.04 6.28
CA GLU A 168 6.89 12.46 5.88
C GLU A 168 5.45 12.95 5.67
N GLN A 169 4.58 12.13 5.07
CA GLN A 169 3.15 12.46 4.93
C GLN A 169 2.44 12.57 6.28
N ILE A 170 2.82 11.76 7.26
CA ILE A 170 2.26 11.85 8.62
C ILE A 170 2.64 13.18 9.28
N THR A 171 3.89 13.60 9.16
CA THR A 171 4.40 14.80 9.85
C THR A 171 4.08 16.12 9.15
N GLY A 172 3.55 16.07 7.92
CA GLY A 172 3.41 17.26 7.09
C GLY A 172 4.75 17.89 6.70
N LYS A 173 5.88 17.26 7.05
CA LYS A 173 7.21 17.64 6.58
C LYS A 173 7.42 17.03 5.21
N SER A 174 6.59 17.42 4.25
CA SER A 174 6.89 17.11 2.85
C SER A 174 8.15 17.91 2.47
N THR A 175 9.33 17.32 2.70
CA THR A 175 10.40 17.59 1.76
C THR A 175 9.86 17.06 0.45
N ALA A 176 9.67 17.93 -0.51
CA ALA A 176 9.06 17.71 -1.81
C ALA A 176 8.77 16.24 -2.08
N VAL A 177 7.50 15.89 -2.26
CA VAL A 177 7.11 14.67 -2.94
C VAL A 177 8.31 14.25 -3.78
N VAL A 178 8.90 13.04 -3.52
CA VAL A 178 9.48 12.32 -4.65
C VAL A 178 8.26 12.17 -5.53
N PRO A 179 8.14 12.86 -6.63
CA PRO A 179 6.90 12.91 -7.36
C PRO A 179 6.53 11.45 -7.66
N SER A 180 5.35 11.01 -7.25
CA SER A 180 4.55 10.32 -8.26
C SER A 180 4.84 11.09 -9.51
N PRO A 181 5.49 10.50 -10.57
CA PRO A 181 5.98 11.33 -11.65
C PRO A 181 4.91 12.36 -11.87
N ALA A 182 5.26 13.62 -11.57
CA ALA A 182 4.34 14.73 -11.66
C ALA A 182 3.64 14.56 -12.98
N PRO A 183 2.36 14.98 -13.16
CA PRO A 183 1.85 15.01 -14.49
C PRO A 183 2.89 15.77 -15.27
N ASN A 184 3.84 14.95 -15.75
CA ASN A 184 4.84 15.30 -16.71
C ASN A 184 5.30 16.77 -16.61
N THR A 185 6.51 17.04 -16.12
CA THR A 185 7.34 17.99 -16.84
C THR A 185 7.35 17.44 -18.24
N ALA A 186 6.49 17.99 -19.09
CA ALA A 186 5.99 17.47 -20.34
C ALA A 186 6.86 16.33 -20.91
N PHE A 187 6.41 15.07 -20.79
CA PHE A 187 7.07 13.97 -21.50
C PHE A 187 7.29 14.46 -22.92
N LYS A 188 8.53 14.71 -23.28
CA LYS A 188 8.81 15.21 -24.62
C LYS A 188 8.60 14.05 -25.57
N PRO A 189 7.52 14.05 -26.37
CA PRO A 189 7.25 12.96 -27.30
C PRO A 189 8.44 12.71 -28.20
N TYR A 190 8.69 11.46 -28.52
CA TYR A 190 9.77 11.08 -29.42
C TYR A 190 9.37 9.93 -30.33
N ILE A 191 10.08 9.77 -31.42
CA ILE A 191 9.95 8.62 -32.31
C ILE A 191 10.90 7.54 -31.82
N ALA A 192 10.38 6.32 -31.66
CA ALA A 192 11.16 5.12 -31.40
C ALA A 192 10.92 4.08 -32.50
N LYS A 193 11.96 3.33 -32.85
CA LYS A 193 11.93 2.29 -33.89
C LYS A 193 12.04 0.90 -33.23
N CYS A 194 11.17 -0.01 -33.63
CA CYS A 194 11.20 -1.38 -33.14
C CYS A 194 12.44 -2.12 -33.66
N ASN A 195 13.19 -2.78 -32.77
CA ASN A 195 14.41 -3.49 -33.09
C ASN A 195 14.26 -5.02 -33.15
N THR A 196 13.04 -5.53 -32.98
CA THR A 196 12.72 -6.95 -33.02
C THR A 196 11.48 -7.24 -33.86
N ASN A 197 11.30 -8.50 -34.30
CA ASN A 197 10.07 -8.92 -34.98
C ASN A 197 9.02 -9.41 -33.94
N ASN A 198 7.74 -9.31 -34.34
CA ASN A 198 6.60 -9.79 -33.53
C ASN A 198 6.53 -9.19 -32.12
N LEU A 199 6.94 -7.92 -31.95
CA LEU A 199 6.84 -7.25 -30.66
C LEU A 199 5.36 -7.05 -30.28
N ASN A 200 4.97 -7.62 -29.15
CA ASN A 200 3.62 -7.48 -28.64
C ASN A 200 3.32 -6.04 -28.18
N CYS A 201 2.29 -5.46 -28.77
CA CYS A 201 1.66 -4.21 -28.35
C CYS A 201 0.47 -4.57 -27.44
N ARG A 202 0.45 -4.03 -26.23
CA ARG A 202 -0.50 -4.44 -25.18
C ARG A 202 -1.40 -3.30 -24.74
N LYS A 203 -2.57 -3.62 -24.18
CA LYS A 203 -3.54 -2.65 -23.63
C LYS A 203 -3.03 -1.91 -22.37
N GLY A 204 -1.91 -2.33 -21.81
CA GLY A 204 -1.32 -1.71 -20.63
C GLY A 204 0.17 -2.03 -20.44
N PRO A 205 0.86 -1.35 -19.51
CA PRO A 205 2.30 -1.45 -19.29
C PRO A 205 2.69 -2.72 -18.50
N GLY A 206 2.60 -3.90 -19.15
CA GLY A 206 2.97 -5.17 -18.51
C GLY A 206 2.63 -6.40 -19.34
N ILE A 207 3.29 -7.50 -19.05
CA ILE A 207 3.04 -8.78 -19.75
C ILE A 207 1.65 -9.39 -19.46
N ASN A 208 1.03 -8.96 -18.36
CA ASN A 208 -0.31 -9.42 -17.93
C ASN A 208 -1.45 -8.72 -18.67
N TYR A 209 -1.16 -7.71 -19.48
CA TYR A 209 -2.18 -7.04 -20.28
C TYR A 209 -2.33 -7.74 -21.63
N ASN A 210 -3.57 -7.83 -22.12
CA ASN A 210 -3.90 -8.45 -23.39
C ASN A 210 -3.09 -7.83 -24.54
N VAL A 211 -2.61 -8.69 -25.45
CA VAL A 211 -1.99 -8.27 -26.70
C VAL A 211 -3.08 -7.73 -27.61
N GLU A 212 -2.88 -6.52 -28.13
CA GLU A 212 -3.79 -5.83 -29.02
C GLU A 212 -3.38 -6.02 -30.49
N ARG A 213 -2.07 -6.01 -30.71
CA ARG A 213 -1.44 -6.21 -32.02
C ARG A 213 0.05 -6.55 -31.84
N GLN A 214 0.71 -6.86 -32.95
CA GLN A 214 2.16 -6.98 -33.02
C GLN A 214 2.76 -5.99 -34.03
N ILE A 215 4.01 -5.57 -33.81
CA ILE A 215 4.80 -4.78 -34.73
C ILE A 215 6.14 -5.47 -35.00
N ASN A 216 6.69 -5.25 -36.20
CA ASN A 216 7.94 -5.84 -36.64
C ASN A 216 9.11 -4.86 -36.54
N LYS A 217 10.31 -5.40 -36.65
CA LYS A 217 11.56 -4.64 -36.77
C LYS A 217 11.46 -3.58 -37.85
N GLY A 218 11.90 -2.39 -37.51
CA GLY A 218 11.88 -1.24 -38.42
C GLY A 218 10.64 -0.35 -38.28
N VAL A 219 9.54 -0.83 -37.69
CA VAL A 219 8.34 0.00 -37.48
C VAL A 219 8.67 1.12 -36.51
N ALA A 220 8.42 2.36 -36.91
CA ALA A 220 8.58 3.55 -36.10
C ALA A 220 7.24 3.97 -35.49
N ILE A 221 7.23 4.29 -34.20
CA ILE A 221 6.04 4.75 -33.47
C ILE A 221 6.38 6.00 -32.65
N THR A 222 5.41 6.90 -32.51
CA THR A 222 5.54 8.05 -31.61
C THR A 222 5.21 7.62 -30.20
N ILE A 223 6.16 7.80 -29.30
CA ILE A 223 6.01 7.56 -27.86
C ILE A 223 5.53 8.85 -27.22
N VAL A 224 4.47 8.76 -26.41
CA VAL A 224 3.82 9.91 -25.75
C VAL A 224 3.83 9.79 -24.23
N ASP A 225 4.22 8.62 -23.69
CA ASP A 225 4.31 8.38 -22.26
C ASP A 225 5.19 7.16 -21.95
N GLN A 226 5.61 7.01 -20.71
CA GLN A 226 6.37 5.84 -20.26
C GLN A 226 6.00 5.46 -18.82
N LYS A 227 6.07 4.16 -18.50
CA LYS A 227 5.80 3.65 -17.16
C LYS A 227 6.74 2.50 -16.81
N MET A 228 7.17 2.45 -15.55
CA MET A 228 7.84 1.28 -15.01
C MET A 228 6.81 0.26 -14.51
N ASN A 229 7.03 -1.02 -14.79
CA ASN A 229 6.31 -2.12 -14.17
C ASN A 229 7.35 -3.13 -13.65
N GLY A 230 7.55 -3.12 -12.34
CA GLY A 230 8.72 -3.73 -11.72
C GLY A 230 10.01 -3.09 -12.25
N THR A 231 10.94 -3.90 -12.73
CA THR A 231 12.21 -3.45 -13.34
C THR A 231 12.08 -3.16 -14.84
N THR A 232 10.92 -3.41 -15.46
CA THR A 232 10.71 -3.29 -16.91
C THR A 232 10.07 -1.94 -17.25
N LYS A 233 10.72 -1.18 -18.13
CA LYS A 233 10.18 0.06 -18.70
C LYS A 233 9.25 -0.25 -19.87
N TRP A 234 8.08 0.36 -19.84
CA TRP A 234 7.05 0.30 -20.89
C TRP A 234 6.85 1.68 -21.50
N LEU A 235 6.64 1.74 -22.80
CA LEU A 235 6.44 2.95 -23.57
C LEU A 235 5.03 2.97 -24.16
N LYS A 236 4.32 4.07 -24.01
CA LYS A 236 2.99 4.27 -24.58
C LYS A 236 3.08 4.91 -25.94
N ALA A 237 2.58 4.22 -26.95
CA ALA A 237 2.43 4.76 -28.29
C ALA A 237 1.29 5.79 -28.35
N LYS A 238 1.39 6.78 -29.22
CA LYS A 238 0.32 7.77 -29.50
C LYS A 238 -1.00 7.10 -29.88
N SER A 239 -0.95 5.93 -30.50
CA SER A 239 -2.09 5.09 -30.84
C SER A 239 -2.73 4.36 -29.65
N GLY A 240 -2.21 4.50 -28.42
CA GLY A 240 -2.83 4.03 -27.18
C GLY A 240 -2.22 2.76 -26.60
N TYR A 241 -1.61 1.89 -27.39
CA TYR A 241 -1.00 0.65 -26.89
C TYR A 241 0.36 0.86 -26.21
N TRP A 242 0.82 -0.15 -25.48
CA TRP A 242 2.09 -0.17 -24.76
C TRP A 242 3.04 -1.21 -25.31
N VAL A 243 4.33 -0.86 -25.40
CA VAL A 243 5.42 -1.74 -25.83
C VAL A 243 6.54 -1.76 -24.79
N CYS A 244 7.27 -2.87 -24.70
CA CYS A 244 8.44 -2.97 -23.82
C CYS A 244 9.60 -2.13 -24.38
N ALA A 245 10.14 -1.21 -23.58
CA ALA A 245 11.20 -0.30 -23.97
C ALA A 245 12.48 -1.01 -24.45
N LYS A 246 12.78 -2.21 -23.92
CA LYS A 246 13.93 -3.02 -24.31
C LYS A 246 14.02 -3.29 -25.82
N TYR A 247 12.88 -3.27 -26.50
CA TYR A 247 12.76 -3.58 -27.94
C TYR A 247 12.51 -2.34 -28.79
N MET A 248 12.79 -1.16 -28.26
CA MET A 248 12.56 0.12 -28.93
C MET A 248 13.81 0.99 -28.87
N ASP A 249 14.31 1.41 -30.02
CA ASP A 249 15.45 2.32 -30.13
C ASP A 249 14.96 3.76 -30.31
N PHE A 250 15.51 4.68 -29.54
CA PHE A 250 15.23 6.12 -29.71
C PHE A 250 15.71 6.61 -31.07
N VAL A 251 14.90 7.41 -31.76
CA VAL A 251 15.26 8.02 -33.04
C VAL A 251 15.45 9.54 -32.91
N LYS A 252 14.38 10.26 -32.54
CA LYS A 252 14.41 11.71 -32.36
C LYS A 252 13.20 12.21 -31.59
N TYR A 253 13.29 13.38 -30.99
CA TYR A 253 12.13 14.09 -30.42
C TYR A 253 11.20 14.64 -31.51
N VAL A 254 9.91 14.80 -31.18
CA VAL A 254 8.86 15.38 -32.05
C VAL A 254 8.39 16.68 -31.45
#